data_a493d9489e658a999f8ce94f7a44ad5e
#
_entry.id   a493d9489e658a999f8ce94f7a44ad5e
#
_cell.length_a   1.000
_cell.length_b   1.000
_cell.length_c   1.000
_cell.angle_alpha   90.00
_cell.angle_beta   90.00
_cell.angle_gamma   90.00
#
_symmetry.space_group_name_H-M   'P 1'
#
loop_
_entity.id
_entity.type
_entity.pdbx_description
1 polymer ?
#
loop_
_entity_poly.entity_id
_entity_poly.type
_entity_poly.pdbx_seq_one_letter_code
_entity_poly.pdbx_strand_id
1 'polypeptide(L)'
;EINGPRQLPVIIGVAEAQSMMIEMRGIVPPRPLTHTLFASVLKVLGATLLRVLIYKVDNGVFYSYLYMKTEETILRIDARTSDAVALALRMDAPIFIYDDILEAECLKTEHSITPTQQTDDAAADAATQKKTLKQLKEALQNAIDAEDYERAAQLRDIINQHKKP
;
A
#
# COMPACT_ATOMS: atom_id res chain seq x y z
N GLU A 1 6.30 1.84 11.04
CA GLU A 1 6.81 2.77 12.07
C GLU A 1 8.26 2.43 12.42
N ILE A 2 9.16 3.45 12.44
CA ILE A 2 10.60 3.19 12.63
C ILE A 2 10.92 2.60 14.01
N ASN A 3 10.26 3.08 15.05
CA ASN A 3 10.53 2.69 16.44
C ASN A 3 9.35 1.95 17.08
N GLY A 4 8.44 1.41 16.31
CA GLY A 4 7.24 0.74 16.80
C GLY A 4 6.77 -0.40 15.90
N PRO A 5 5.79 -1.19 16.37
CA PRO A 5 5.29 -2.36 15.65
C PRO A 5 4.22 -2.04 14.62
N ARG A 6 3.72 -0.78 14.56
CA ARG A 6 2.58 -0.42 13.71
C ARG A 6 2.98 -0.41 12.24
N GLN A 7 2.16 -0.98 11.39
CA GLN A 7 2.34 -1.02 9.94
C GLN A 7 1.12 -0.45 9.25
N LEU A 8 1.33 0.50 8.35
CA LEU A 8 0.28 1.07 7.52
C LEU A 8 0.16 0.33 6.21
N PRO A 9 -0.93 -0.40 5.93
CA PRO A 9 -1.17 -0.97 4.62
C PRO A 9 -1.69 0.11 3.67
N VAL A 10 -1.01 0.32 2.55
CA VAL A 10 -1.46 1.23 1.50
C VAL A 10 -1.63 0.45 0.21
N ILE A 11 -2.86 0.42 -0.33
CA ILE A 11 -3.14 -0.24 -1.60
C ILE A 11 -2.64 0.65 -2.72
N ILE A 12 -1.76 0.12 -3.56
CA ILE A 12 -1.16 0.82 -4.70
C ILE A 12 -1.28 -0.02 -5.98
N GLY A 13 -1.14 0.62 -7.13
CA GLY A 13 -1.13 -0.07 -8.42
C GLY A 13 0.11 -0.95 -8.60
N VAL A 14 -0.02 -1.96 -9.47
CA VAL A 14 1.08 -2.90 -9.75
C VAL A 14 2.30 -2.20 -10.34
N ALA A 15 2.11 -1.21 -11.20
CA ALA A 15 3.20 -0.46 -11.81
C ALA A 15 3.97 0.39 -10.79
N GLU A 16 3.24 1.03 -9.86
CA GLU A 16 3.81 1.78 -8.76
C GLU A 16 4.62 0.87 -7.83
N ALA A 17 4.04 -0.29 -7.46
CA ALA A 17 4.72 -1.29 -6.63
C ALA A 17 6.01 -1.80 -7.29
N GLN A 18 6.00 -2.10 -8.59
CA GLN A 18 7.19 -2.51 -9.36
C GLN A 18 8.26 -1.43 -9.35
N SER A 19 7.89 -0.16 -9.55
CA SER A 19 8.83 0.97 -9.52
C SER A 19 9.53 1.10 -8.18
N MET A 20 8.79 0.98 -7.07
CA MET A 20 9.35 1.00 -5.72
C MET A 20 10.25 -0.21 -5.46
N MET A 21 9.84 -1.40 -5.90
CA MET A 21 10.61 -2.63 -5.70
C MET A 21 11.96 -2.60 -6.43
N ILE A 22 12.01 -2.03 -7.65
CA ILE A 22 13.25 -1.81 -8.42
C ILE A 22 14.20 -0.93 -7.62
N GLU A 23 13.71 0.16 -7.04
CA GLU A 23 14.51 1.07 -6.23
C GLU A 23 15.03 0.39 -4.96
N MET A 24 14.14 -0.25 -4.19
CA MET A 24 14.49 -0.95 -2.94
C MET A 24 15.53 -2.07 -3.15
N ARG A 25 15.55 -2.69 -4.34
CA ARG A 25 16.53 -3.73 -4.71
C ARG A 25 17.82 -3.17 -5.31
N GLY A 26 17.94 -1.85 -5.48
CA GLY A 26 19.09 -1.21 -6.11
C GLY A 26 19.27 -1.59 -7.59
N ILE A 27 18.20 -1.99 -8.26
CA ILE A 27 18.24 -2.35 -9.69
C ILE A 27 18.26 -1.07 -10.51
N VAL A 28 19.28 -0.91 -11.34
CA VAL A 28 19.41 0.24 -12.24
C VAL A 28 18.88 -0.16 -13.63
N PRO A 29 17.70 0.36 -14.02
CA PRO A 29 17.16 0.10 -15.36
C PRO A 29 18.01 0.83 -16.43
N PRO A 30 18.06 0.32 -17.69
CA PRO A 30 18.85 0.92 -18.76
C PRO A 30 18.41 2.34 -19.15
N ARG A 31 17.16 2.70 -18.84
CA ARG A 31 16.62 4.06 -18.99
C ARG A 31 15.88 4.47 -17.72
N PRO A 32 15.94 5.77 -17.34
CA PRO A 32 15.28 6.23 -16.13
C PRO A 32 13.77 6.06 -16.21
N LEU A 33 13.18 5.50 -15.16
CA LEU A 33 11.73 5.45 -14.96
C LEU A 33 11.19 6.83 -14.56
N THR A 34 9.89 7.02 -14.59
CA THR A 34 9.23 8.31 -14.34
C THR A 34 9.67 8.98 -13.03
N HIS A 35 9.68 8.24 -11.92
CA HIS A 35 10.10 8.80 -10.64
C HIS A 35 11.62 9.10 -10.61
N THR A 36 12.46 8.31 -11.30
CA THR A 36 13.89 8.60 -11.46
C THR A 36 14.11 9.86 -12.27
N LEU A 37 13.39 10.00 -13.37
CA LEU A 37 13.45 11.20 -14.20
C LEU A 37 13.02 12.43 -13.39
N PHE A 38 11.90 12.33 -12.66
CA PHE A 38 11.40 13.43 -11.85
C PHE A 38 12.40 13.83 -10.75
N ALA A 39 12.97 12.87 -10.03
CA ALA A 39 14.01 13.14 -9.03
C ALA A 39 15.25 13.81 -9.66
N SER A 40 15.63 13.41 -10.87
CA SER A 40 16.75 14.04 -11.61
C SER A 40 16.43 15.49 -11.99
N VAL A 41 15.20 15.77 -12.43
CA VAL A 41 14.75 17.14 -12.73
C VAL A 41 14.79 18.00 -11.47
N LEU A 42 14.27 17.53 -10.35
CA LEU A 42 14.32 18.25 -9.08
C LEU A 42 15.75 18.58 -8.67
N LYS A 43 16.65 17.62 -8.80
CA LYS A 43 18.07 17.82 -8.49
C LYS A 43 18.72 18.88 -9.39
N VAL A 44 18.44 18.86 -10.69
CA VAL A 44 18.96 19.87 -11.63
C VAL A 44 18.43 21.28 -11.31
N LEU A 45 17.19 21.37 -10.84
CA LEU A 45 16.55 22.62 -10.40
C LEU A 45 16.98 23.06 -8.98
N GLY A 46 17.92 22.38 -8.34
CA GLY A 46 18.35 22.71 -6.98
C GLY A 46 17.32 22.43 -5.89
N ALA A 47 16.29 21.63 -6.21
CA ALA A 47 15.24 21.28 -5.27
C ALA A 47 15.56 19.96 -4.55
N THR A 48 15.33 19.94 -3.22
CA THR A 48 15.55 18.76 -2.37
C THR A 48 14.27 18.38 -1.67
N LEU A 49 13.91 17.09 -1.69
CA LEU A 49 12.79 16.58 -0.91
C LEU A 49 13.20 16.47 0.56
N LEU A 50 12.60 17.28 1.41
CA LEU A 50 12.88 17.29 2.85
C LEU A 50 12.16 16.14 3.57
N ARG A 51 10.92 15.93 3.22
CA ARG A 51 10.06 14.91 3.83
C ARG A 51 8.78 14.71 3.02
N VAL A 52 8.17 13.57 3.24
CA VAL A 52 6.78 13.28 2.87
C VAL A 52 5.92 13.30 4.13
N LEU A 53 4.69 13.78 4.05
CA LEU A 53 3.70 13.72 5.12
C LEU A 53 2.39 13.14 4.58
N ILE A 54 1.99 11.98 5.10
CA ILE A 54 0.65 11.45 4.90
C ILE A 54 -0.26 12.15 5.90
N TYR A 55 -1.14 13.03 5.40
CA TYR A 55 -1.86 13.97 6.24
C TYR A 55 -3.37 13.73 6.34
N LYS A 56 -3.92 12.86 5.48
CA LYS A 56 -5.35 12.56 5.45
C LYS A 56 -5.59 11.17 4.88
N VAL A 57 -6.61 10.51 5.37
CA VAL A 57 -7.27 9.36 4.72
C VAL A 57 -8.74 9.69 4.53
N ASP A 58 -9.29 9.29 3.38
CA ASP A 58 -10.69 9.49 3.04
C ASP A 58 -11.18 8.34 2.17
N ASN A 59 -12.13 7.55 2.66
CA ASN A 59 -12.64 6.35 1.98
C ASN A 59 -11.53 5.39 1.51
N GLY A 60 -10.49 5.17 2.35
CA GLY A 60 -9.36 4.30 2.03
C GLY A 60 -8.33 4.92 1.06
N VAL A 61 -8.52 6.17 0.63
CA VAL A 61 -7.57 6.91 -0.18
C VAL A 61 -6.69 7.78 0.73
N PHE A 62 -5.38 7.56 0.66
CA PHE A 62 -4.39 8.33 1.41
C PHE A 62 -3.92 9.54 0.61
N TYR A 63 -3.81 10.68 1.30
CA TYR A 63 -3.37 11.96 0.75
C TYR A 63 -2.02 12.34 1.37
N SER A 64 -1.10 12.80 0.53
CA SER A 64 0.26 13.11 0.95
C SER A 64 0.72 14.48 0.47
N TYR A 65 1.57 15.12 1.27
CA TYR A 65 2.33 16.29 0.89
C TYR A 65 3.81 15.96 0.71
N LEU A 66 4.40 16.49 -0.35
CA LEU A 66 5.84 16.62 -0.53
C LEU A 66 6.28 17.98 0.02
N TYR A 67 7.26 17.99 0.93
CA TYR A 67 7.91 19.22 1.37
C TYR A 67 9.23 19.35 0.63
N MET A 68 9.26 20.26 -0.32
CA MET A 68 10.42 20.50 -1.19
C MET A 68 11.13 21.78 -0.76
N LYS A 69 12.44 21.71 -0.57
CA LYS A 69 13.30 22.86 -0.33
C LYS A 69 13.93 23.33 -1.63
N THR A 70 13.77 24.59 -1.96
CA THR A 70 14.53 25.30 -2.99
C THR A 70 15.51 26.26 -2.33
N GLU A 71 16.29 27.01 -3.11
CA GLU A 71 17.19 28.04 -2.57
C GLU A 71 16.42 29.14 -1.83
N GLU A 72 15.22 29.47 -2.29
CA GLU A 72 14.45 30.63 -1.78
C GLU A 72 13.42 30.24 -0.71
N THR A 73 12.84 29.04 -0.79
CA THR A 73 11.66 28.71 0.03
C THR A 73 11.45 27.20 0.20
N ILE A 74 10.50 26.87 1.08
CA ILE A 74 9.97 25.51 1.23
C ILE A 74 8.58 25.46 0.59
N LEU A 75 8.42 24.61 -0.40
CA LEU A 75 7.17 24.36 -1.11
C LEU A 75 6.48 23.14 -0.51
N ARG A 76 5.15 23.23 -0.39
CA ARG A 76 4.29 22.08 -0.07
C ARG A 76 3.49 21.72 -1.30
N ILE A 77 3.66 20.50 -1.78
CA ILE A 77 3.04 20.02 -3.02
C ILE A 77 2.15 18.82 -2.67
N ASP A 78 0.90 18.86 -3.11
CA ASP A 78 -0.01 17.72 -2.99
C ASP A 78 0.37 16.61 -3.96
N ALA A 79 0.31 15.36 -3.49
CA ALA A 79 0.69 14.19 -4.27
C ALA A 79 -0.10 12.95 -3.84
N ARG A 80 -0.28 12.02 -4.76
CA ARG A 80 -0.74 10.68 -4.40
C ARG A 80 0.30 10.02 -3.49
N THR A 81 -0.16 9.28 -2.49
CA THR A 81 0.75 8.63 -1.52
C THR A 81 1.75 7.69 -2.20
N SER A 82 1.33 6.94 -3.24
CA SER A 82 2.23 6.10 -4.03
C SER A 82 3.39 6.87 -4.67
N ASP A 83 3.11 8.03 -5.28
CA ASP A 83 4.14 8.87 -5.90
C ASP A 83 5.06 9.49 -4.86
N ALA A 84 4.48 9.95 -3.75
CA ALA A 84 5.23 10.54 -2.65
C ALA A 84 6.20 9.55 -2.02
N VAL A 85 5.75 8.31 -1.76
CA VAL A 85 6.59 7.23 -1.22
C VAL A 85 7.68 6.82 -2.22
N ALA A 86 7.34 6.68 -3.51
CA ALA A 86 8.32 6.35 -4.55
C ALA A 86 9.43 7.41 -4.68
N LEU A 87 9.08 8.70 -4.54
CA LEU A 87 10.06 9.78 -4.52
C LEU A 87 10.88 9.80 -3.23
N ALA A 88 10.24 9.55 -2.08
CA ALA A 88 10.93 9.49 -0.80
C ALA A 88 12.00 8.40 -0.78
N LEU A 89 11.69 7.19 -1.27
CA LEU A 89 12.65 6.09 -1.41
C LEU A 89 13.84 6.47 -2.30
N ARG A 90 13.58 7.19 -3.39
CA ARG A 90 14.60 7.56 -4.38
C ARG A 90 15.48 8.72 -3.95
N MET A 91 14.96 9.62 -3.14
CA MET A 91 15.66 10.80 -2.66
C MET A 91 16.12 10.66 -1.21
N ASP A 92 15.99 9.47 -0.63
CA ASP A 92 16.34 9.15 0.76
C ASP A 92 15.70 10.13 1.77
N ALA A 93 14.43 10.45 1.52
CA ALA A 93 13.69 11.40 2.34
C ALA A 93 12.80 10.68 3.36
N PRO A 94 12.68 11.17 4.60
CA PRO A 94 11.83 10.56 5.61
C PRO A 94 10.35 10.71 5.28
N ILE A 95 9.57 9.68 5.64
CA ILE A 95 8.12 9.64 5.49
C ILE A 95 7.49 9.76 6.87
N PHE A 96 6.57 10.68 7.01
CA PHE A 96 5.80 10.91 8.24
C PHE A 96 4.31 10.68 7.97
N ILE A 97 3.61 10.33 9.01
CA ILE A 97 2.15 10.22 9.06
C ILE A 97 1.65 10.81 10.37
N TYR A 98 0.46 11.37 10.39
CA TYR A 98 -0.16 11.75 11.65
C TYR A 98 -0.50 10.51 12.49
N ASP A 99 -0.28 10.59 13.79
CA ASP A 99 -0.40 9.47 14.71
C ASP A 99 -1.82 8.92 14.78
N ASP A 100 -2.82 9.80 14.74
CA ASP A 100 -4.24 9.46 14.70
C ASP A 100 -4.62 8.63 13.45
N ILE A 101 -4.05 8.97 12.29
CA ILE A 101 -4.25 8.20 11.05
C ILE A 101 -3.56 6.84 11.16
N LEU A 102 -2.33 6.82 11.66
CA LEU A 102 -1.59 5.57 11.82
C LEU A 102 -2.31 4.63 12.80
N GLU A 103 -2.83 5.14 13.90
CA GLU A 103 -3.55 4.36 14.90
C GLU A 103 -4.88 3.80 14.36
N ALA A 104 -5.59 4.59 13.55
CA ALA A 104 -6.87 4.19 12.96
C ALA A 104 -6.70 3.14 11.85
N GLU A 105 -5.67 3.28 11.02
CA GLU A 105 -5.49 2.51 9.78
C GLU A 105 -4.41 1.42 9.90
N CYS A 106 -3.65 1.35 10.99
CA CYS A 106 -2.59 0.36 11.13
C CYS A 106 -3.15 -1.07 11.20
N LEU A 107 -2.39 -2.01 10.66
CA LEU A 107 -2.63 -3.42 10.92
C LEU A 107 -2.36 -3.69 12.41
N LYS A 108 -3.38 -4.05 13.16
CA LYS A 108 -3.25 -4.54 14.53
C LYS A 108 -2.67 -5.95 14.43
N THR A 109 -1.37 -6.05 14.44
CA THR A 109 -0.68 -7.35 14.52
C THR A 109 -0.80 -7.83 15.97
N GLU A 110 -1.91 -8.49 16.31
CA GLU A 110 -1.95 -9.35 17.48
C GLU A 110 -1.12 -10.60 17.18
N HIS A 111 0.19 -10.46 17.18
CA HIS A 111 1.10 -11.62 17.32
C HIS A 111 2.40 -11.14 17.96
N SER A 112 2.47 -11.29 19.26
CA SER A 112 3.73 -11.51 19.98
C SER A 112 4.35 -12.78 19.39
N ILE A 113 5.33 -12.64 18.49
CA ILE A 113 6.11 -13.79 18.02
C ILE A 113 7.12 -14.12 19.11
N THR A 114 6.78 -15.06 19.96
CA THR A 114 7.77 -15.87 20.66
C THR A 114 8.42 -16.81 19.63
N PRO A 115 9.74 -16.90 19.51
CA PRO A 115 10.37 -17.80 18.56
C PRO A 115 10.22 -19.23 19.04
N THR A 116 9.30 -19.98 18.46
CA THR A 116 9.24 -21.44 18.65
C THR A 116 9.30 -22.11 17.28
N GLN A 117 10.33 -22.88 17.13
CA GLN A 117 10.73 -23.89 16.17
C GLN A 117 9.68 -24.38 15.15
N GLN A 118 10.16 -24.50 13.93
CA GLN A 118 9.58 -25.18 12.77
C GLN A 118 8.99 -26.55 13.12
N THR A 119 7.73 -26.77 12.74
CA THR A 119 7.23 -28.05 12.23
C THR A 119 5.86 -27.85 11.56
N ASP A 120 5.79 -28.27 10.29
CA ASP A 120 4.61 -28.78 9.55
C ASP A 120 3.41 -27.85 9.29
N ASP A 121 3.50 -27.05 8.20
CA ASP A 121 2.41 -26.25 7.62
C ASP A 121 1.79 -26.92 6.38
N ALA A 122 0.91 -27.89 6.59
CA ALA A 122 0.00 -28.35 5.53
C ALA A 122 -1.50 -28.22 5.90
N ALA A 123 -1.82 -27.77 7.13
CA ALA A 123 -3.20 -27.75 7.62
C ALA A 123 -3.84 -26.33 7.69
N ALA A 124 -3.05 -25.24 7.64
CA ALA A 124 -3.54 -23.87 7.82
C ALA A 124 -4.23 -23.29 6.57
N ASP A 125 -3.82 -23.67 5.37
CA ASP A 125 -4.38 -23.16 4.11
C ASP A 125 -5.83 -23.62 3.86
N ALA A 126 -6.18 -24.84 4.26
CA ALA A 126 -7.51 -25.38 4.07
C ALA A 126 -8.59 -24.72 4.95
N ALA A 127 -8.23 -24.22 6.13
CA ALA A 127 -9.15 -23.57 7.05
C ALA A 127 -9.43 -22.10 6.64
N THR A 128 -8.42 -21.40 6.14
CA THR A 128 -8.53 -20.01 5.66
C THR A 128 -9.33 -19.95 4.36
N GLN A 129 -9.11 -20.87 3.41
CA GLN A 129 -9.88 -20.95 2.17
C GLN A 129 -11.36 -21.30 2.41
N LYS A 130 -11.67 -22.18 3.38
CA LYS A 130 -13.06 -22.49 3.74
C LYS A 130 -13.80 -21.31 4.37
N LYS A 131 -13.09 -20.48 5.15
CA LYS A 131 -13.66 -19.29 5.80
C LYS A 131 -14.00 -18.20 4.77
N THR A 132 -13.14 -17.99 3.80
CA THR A 132 -13.34 -17.04 2.69
C THR A 132 -14.48 -17.47 1.79
N LEU A 133 -14.59 -18.75 1.41
CA LEU A 133 -15.68 -19.29 0.60
C LEU A 133 -17.03 -19.21 1.31
N LYS A 134 -17.07 -19.35 2.63
CA LYS A 134 -18.31 -19.21 3.40
C LYS A 134 -18.79 -17.75 3.41
N GLN A 135 -17.88 -16.80 3.62
CA GLN A 135 -18.18 -15.37 3.56
C GLN A 135 -18.64 -14.91 2.17
N LEU A 136 -18.03 -15.41 1.09
CA LEU A 136 -18.44 -15.13 -0.29
C LEU A 136 -19.84 -15.68 -0.59
N LYS A 137 -20.20 -16.84 -0.08
CA LYS A 137 -21.55 -17.40 -0.23
C LYS A 137 -22.60 -16.62 0.55
N GLU A 138 -22.29 -16.16 1.77
CA GLU A 138 -23.18 -15.31 2.56
C GLU A 138 -23.38 -13.94 1.86
N ALA A 139 -22.32 -13.34 1.33
CA ALA A 139 -22.42 -12.11 0.55
C ALA A 139 -23.24 -12.28 -0.74
N LEU A 140 -23.12 -13.42 -1.42
CA LEU A 140 -23.93 -13.74 -2.60
C LEU A 140 -25.43 -13.85 -2.23
N GLN A 141 -25.76 -14.52 -1.12
CA GLN A 141 -27.13 -14.63 -0.66
C GLN A 141 -27.72 -13.27 -0.34
N ASN A 142 -26.97 -12.42 0.39
CA ASN A 142 -27.40 -11.07 0.72
C ASN A 142 -27.62 -10.20 -0.53
N ALA A 143 -26.81 -10.35 -1.56
CA ALA A 143 -26.97 -9.64 -2.83
C ALA A 143 -28.23 -10.12 -3.60
N ILE A 144 -28.56 -11.41 -3.54
CA ILE A 144 -29.78 -11.97 -4.14
C ILE A 144 -31.02 -11.45 -3.38
N ASP A 145 -30.98 -11.45 -2.04
CA ASP A 145 -32.08 -11.01 -1.20
C ASP A 145 -32.32 -9.48 -1.33
N ALA A 146 -31.28 -8.72 -1.69
CA ALA A 146 -31.33 -7.29 -1.99
C ALA A 146 -31.71 -6.97 -3.46
N GLU A 147 -31.98 -8.00 -4.30
CA GLU A 147 -32.26 -7.89 -5.74
C GLU A 147 -31.11 -7.23 -6.55
N ASP A 148 -29.88 -7.18 -6.00
CA ASP A 148 -28.68 -6.67 -6.67
C ASP A 148 -28.06 -7.77 -7.53
N TYR A 149 -28.68 -8.03 -8.68
CA TYR A 149 -28.28 -9.12 -9.58
C TYR A 149 -26.91 -8.93 -10.22
N GLU A 150 -26.46 -7.68 -10.37
CA GLU A 150 -25.12 -7.39 -10.93
C GLU A 150 -24.02 -7.79 -9.95
N ARG A 151 -24.21 -7.44 -8.68
CA ARG A 151 -23.29 -7.82 -7.58
C ARG A 151 -23.33 -9.33 -7.32
N ALA A 152 -24.51 -9.94 -7.41
CA ALA A 152 -24.67 -11.39 -7.29
C ALA A 152 -23.93 -12.14 -8.40
N ALA A 153 -23.97 -11.64 -9.64
CA ALA A 153 -23.24 -12.25 -10.77
C ALA A 153 -21.71 -12.18 -10.55
N GLN A 154 -21.18 -11.04 -10.13
CA GLN A 154 -19.76 -10.88 -9.83
C GLN A 154 -19.27 -11.83 -8.71
N LEU A 155 -20.03 -11.94 -7.63
CA LEU A 155 -19.70 -12.82 -6.51
C LEU A 155 -19.75 -14.30 -6.90
N ARG A 156 -20.70 -14.69 -7.75
CA ARG A 156 -20.79 -16.06 -8.29
C ARG A 156 -19.57 -16.40 -9.14
N ASP A 157 -19.11 -15.47 -9.96
CA ASP A 157 -17.94 -15.70 -10.84
C ASP A 157 -16.65 -15.84 -10.02
N ILE A 158 -16.49 -15.06 -8.95
CA ILE A 158 -15.39 -15.19 -8.00
C ILE A 158 -15.43 -16.57 -7.30
N ILE A 159 -16.59 -17.02 -6.84
CA ILE A 159 -16.76 -18.33 -6.20
C ILE A 159 -16.42 -19.47 -7.19
N ASN A 160 -16.77 -19.33 -8.46
CA ASN A 160 -16.48 -20.32 -9.47
C ASN A 160 -14.99 -20.38 -9.84
N GLN A 161 -14.29 -19.24 -9.81
CA GLN A 161 -12.83 -19.19 -10.01
C GLN A 161 -12.08 -19.89 -8.86
N HIS A 162 -12.55 -19.75 -7.62
CA HIS A 162 -11.99 -20.44 -6.46
C HIS A 162 -12.32 -21.95 -6.40
N LYS A 163 -13.20 -22.45 -7.25
CA LYS A 163 -13.60 -23.85 -7.31
C LYS A 163 -12.88 -24.67 -8.39
N LYS A 164 -12.14 -24.01 -9.30
CA LYS A 164 -11.32 -24.72 -10.29
C LYS A 164 -9.99 -25.13 -9.64
N PRO A 165 -9.65 -26.44 -9.66
CA PRO A 165 -8.39 -26.98 -9.15
C PRO A 165 -7.19 -26.49 -9.97
#